data_4b91d43b753ed4960219e909e8976dfd
#
_entry.id   4b91d43b753ed4960219e909e8976dfd
#
_cell.length_a   1.000
_cell.length_b   1.000
_cell.length_c   1.000
_cell.angle_alpha   90.00
_cell.angle_beta   90.00
_cell.angle_gamma   90.00
#
_symmetry.space_group_name_H-M   'P 1'
#
loop_
_entity.id
_entity.type
_entity.pdbx_description
1 polymer ?
#
loop_
_entity_poly.entity_id
_entity_poly.type
_entity_poly.pdbx_seq_one_letter_code
_entity_poly.pdbx_strand_id
1 'polypeptide(L)'
;MTLKDKFTYQLLNVMARQIRRLPPLSRVRLSNKLGAFAYNRLTIRKQEAFNNIKKAFPDKSNNWVNGVLKKTYSLTASNFLEFLAMPVSTKSINFRVEGQQILDEAIELGKGTILVTAHYGLWEQWGAWLGAKNYPAWGIIQRQGNAGADLFFKDLRESYGMNHIYRKSSIEHMYELLNKNKILIIASDQDAKSKGVFVDFFGHPTSTPKGTAIFHIKTGCSLIFSVAQREKDGTIVITFLKVEIDSNPTIESITQAYSHMLEEKVREKPDHYFWFHRKWKTLKIT
;
A
#
# COMPACT_ATOMS: atom_id res chain seq x y z
N MET A 1 0.13 2.41 -28.35
CA MET A 1 -0.98 1.65 -27.74
C MET A 1 -1.71 0.84 -28.80
N THR A 2 -1.90 -0.45 -28.56
CA THR A 2 -2.69 -1.34 -29.43
C THR A 2 -4.20 -1.02 -29.33
N LEU A 3 -5.03 -1.57 -30.22
CA LEU A 3 -6.50 -1.46 -30.12
C LEU A 3 -7.02 -2.02 -28.78
N LYS A 4 -6.45 -3.13 -28.31
CA LYS A 4 -6.75 -3.72 -26.99
C LYS A 4 -6.45 -2.75 -25.84
N ASP A 5 -5.32 -2.05 -25.90
CA ASP A 5 -4.97 -1.06 -24.87
C ASP A 5 -5.95 0.13 -24.87
N LYS A 6 -6.29 0.64 -26.05
CA LYS A 6 -7.27 1.71 -26.19
C LYS A 6 -8.63 1.31 -25.64
N PHE A 7 -9.08 0.09 -25.96
CA PHE A 7 -10.33 -0.46 -25.43
C PHE A 7 -10.29 -0.57 -23.89
N THR A 8 -9.19 -1.09 -23.33
CA THR A 8 -9.04 -1.20 -21.88
C THR A 8 -9.08 0.16 -21.20
N TYR A 9 -8.40 1.17 -21.76
CA TYR A 9 -8.43 2.54 -21.23
C TYR A 9 -9.84 3.12 -21.21
N GLN A 10 -10.59 2.98 -22.32
CA GLN A 10 -11.96 3.50 -22.43
C GLN A 10 -12.92 2.75 -21.49
N LEU A 11 -12.80 1.42 -21.39
CA LEU A 11 -13.60 0.62 -20.47
C LEU A 11 -13.41 1.05 -19.02
N LEU A 12 -12.16 1.23 -18.58
CA LEU A 12 -11.85 1.69 -17.23
C LEU A 12 -12.38 3.10 -16.97
N ASN A 13 -12.30 4.02 -17.96
CA ASN A 13 -12.90 5.36 -17.85
C ASN A 13 -14.42 5.31 -17.70
N VAL A 14 -15.10 4.45 -18.46
CA VAL A 14 -16.56 4.28 -18.34
C VAL A 14 -16.90 3.71 -16.96
N MET A 15 -16.20 2.68 -16.52
CA MET A 15 -16.39 2.10 -15.18
C MET A 15 -16.17 3.15 -14.08
N ALA A 16 -15.07 3.89 -14.12
CA ALA A 16 -14.78 4.95 -13.17
C ALA A 16 -15.88 6.03 -13.14
N ARG A 17 -16.36 6.45 -14.33
CA ARG A 17 -17.47 7.42 -14.44
C ARG A 17 -18.76 6.93 -13.78
N GLN A 18 -19.09 5.64 -13.92
CA GLN A 18 -20.27 5.07 -13.27
C GLN A 18 -20.09 4.95 -11.76
N ILE A 19 -18.92 4.48 -11.31
CA ILE A 19 -18.62 4.34 -9.87
C ILE A 19 -18.62 5.70 -9.15
N ARG A 20 -18.13 6.77 -9.80
CA ARG A 20 -18.18 8.15 -9.26
C ARG A 20 -19.59 8.66 -9.00
N ARG A 21 -20.59 8.16 -9.74
CA ARG A 21 -22.01 8.54 -9.56
C ARG A 21 -22.66 7.84 -8.36
N LEU A 22 -22.07 6.76 -7.87
CA LEU A 22 -22.64 6.01 -6.75
C LEU A 22 -22.38 6.75 -5.43
N PRO A 23 -23.41 6.85 -4.56
CA PRO A 23 -23.23 7.32 -3.20
C PRO A 23 -22.22 6.45 -2.43
N PRO A 24 -21.52 7.00 -1.39
CA PRO A 24 -20.53 6.24 -0.62
C PRO A 24 -21.04 4.91 -0.08
N LEU A 25 -22.23 4.88 0.51
CA LEU A 25 -22.84 3.65 1.02
C LEU A 25 -23.12 2.61 -0.07
N SER A 26 -23.47 3.05 -1.28
CA SER A 26 -23.68 2.14 -2.41
C SER A 26 -22.37 1.54 -2.89
N ARG A 27 -21.26 2.28 -2.88
CA ARG A 27 -19.93 1.76 -3.18
C ARG A 27 -19.50 0.72 -2.15
N VAL A 28 -19.73 0.97 -0.85
CA VAL A 28 -19.47 0.00 0.22
C VAL A 28 -20.30 -1.29 0.04
N ARG A 29 -21.59 -1.16 -0.26
CA ARG A 29 -22.45 -2.33 -0.52
C ARG A 29 -21.99 -3.13 -1.73
N LEU A 30 -21.62 -2.42 -2.81
CA LEU A 30 -21.10 -3.04 -4.04
C LEU A 30 -19.76 -3.77 -3.76
N SER A 31 -18.85 -3.14 -3.02
CA SER A 31 -17.56 -3.77 -2.67
C SER A 31 -17.76 -5.06 -1.84
N ASN A 32 -18.70 -5.06 -0.92
CA ASN A 32 -19.02 -6.25 -0.13
C ASN A 32 -19.60 -7.37 -1.01
N LYS A 33 -20.49 -7.05 -1.97
CA LYS A 33 -21.02 -8.03 -2.93
C LYS A 33 -19.94 -8.58 -3.85
N LEU A 34 -19.07 -7.72 -4.39
CA LEU A 34 -17.96 -8.13 -5.24
C LEU A 34 -16.92 -8.96 -4.47
N GLY A 35 -16.60 -8.56 -3.24
CA GLY A 35 -15.71 -9.33 -2.36
C GLY A 35 -16.26 -10.70 -2.04
N ALA A 36 -17.55 -10.79 -1.69
CA ALA A 36 -18.22 -12.05 -1.42
C ALA A 36 -18.26 -12.95 -2.69
N PHE A 37 -18.55 -12.38 -3.86
CA PHE A 37 -18.52 -13.10 -5.13
C PHE A 37 -17.11 -13.63 -5.42
N ALA A 38 -16.09 -12.78 -5.29
CA ALA A 38 -14.70 -13.19 -5.53
C ALA A 38 -14.25 -14.29 -4.55
N TYR A 39 -14.61 -14.19 -3.28
CA TYR A 39 -14.31 -15.21 -2.26
C TYR A 39 -15.00 -16.56 -2.57
N ASN A 40 -16.27 -16.55 -3.00
CA ASN A 40 -17.07 -17.76 -3.15
C ASN A 40 -16.92 -18.42 -4.53
N ARG A 41 -16.71 -17.63 -5.60
CA ARG A 41 -16.78 -18.09 -6.99
C ARG A 41 -15.47 -18.00 -7.75
N LEU A 42 -14.73 -16.90 -7.62
CA LEU A 42 -13.49 -16.71 -8.39
C LEU A 42 -12.29 -17.37 -7.71
N THR A 43 -12.30 -17.50 -6.40
CA THR A 43 -11.26 -18.14 -5.56
C THR A 43 -9.82 -17.68 -5.87
N ILE A 44 -9.67 -16.45 -6.40
CA ILE A 44 -8.39 -15.89 -6.82
C ILE A 44 -7.41 -15.89 -5.65
N ARG A 45 -6.35 -16.70 -5.74
CA ARG A 45 -5.32 -16.88 -4.70
C ARG A 45 -5.88 -17.20 -3.31
N LYS A 46 -7.05 -17.80 -3.22
CA LYS A 46 -7.73 -18.07 -1.94
C LYS A 46 -6.89 -18.98 -1.04
N GLN A 47 -6.37 -20.08 -1.59
CA GLN A 47 -5.53 -21.01 -0.82
C GLN A 47 -4.22 -20.36 -0.35
N GLU A 48 -3.57 -19.57 -1.21
CA GLU A 48 -2.37 -18.84 -0.85
C GLU A 48 -2.63 -17.89 0.33
N ALA A 49 -3.69 -17.08 0.23
CA ALA A 49 -4.06 -16.14 1.29
C ALA A 49 -4.47 -16.84 2.58
N PHE A 50 -5.20 -17.97 2.48
CA PHE A 50 -5.54 -18.80 3.63
C PHE A 50 -4.27 -19.31 4.34
N ASN A 51 -3.33 -19.87 3.59
CA ASN A 51 -2.07 -20.38 4.13
C ASN A 51 -1.23 -19.28 4.78
N ASN A 52 -1.19 -18.10 4.16
CA ASN A 52 -0.47 -16.94 4.71
C ASN A 52 -1.08 -16.48 6.05
N ILE A 53 -2.42 -16.38 6.13
CA ILE A 53 -3.09 -16.01 7.39
C ILE A 53 -2.84 -17.09 8.45
N LYS A 54 -2.96 -18.37 8.09
CA LYS A 54 -2.74 -19.48 9.03
C LYS A 54 -1.30 -19.54 9.52
N LYS A 55 -0.33 -19.20 8.65
CA LYS A 55 1.09 -19.11 9.00
C LYS A 55 1.35 -17.97 9.99
N ALA A 56 0.76 -16.79 9.75
CA ALA A 56 0.87 -15.63 10.65
C ALA A 56 0.15 -15.84 11.99
N PHE A 57 -0.94 -16.61 11.99
CA PHE A 57 -1.79 -16.85 13.16
C PHE A 57 -2.03 -18.34 13.36
N PRO A 58 -1.00 -19.12 13.77
CA PRO A 58 -1.07 -20.57 13.83
C PRO A 58 -2.11 -21.09 14.84
N ASP A 59 -2.35 -20.36 15.93
CA ASP A 59 -3.27 -20.76 17.00
C ASP A 59 -4.75 -20.47 16.66
N LYS A 60 -5.03 -19.72 15.60
CA LYS A 60 -6.41 -19.37 15.22
C LYS A 60 -7.09 -20.51 14.46
N SER A 61 -8.38 -20.71 14.71
CA SER A 61 -9.17 -21.73 14.01
C SER A 61 -9.31 -21.44 12.52
N ASN A 62 -9.56 -22.48 11.71
CA ASN A 62 -9.83 -22.32 10.29
C ASN A 62 -11.05 -21.43 10.01
N ASN A 63 -12.07 -21.45 10.89
CA ASN A 63 -13.24 -20.58 10.79
C ASN A 63 -12.85 -19.11 10.95
N TRP A 64 -11.97 -18.79 11.92
CA TRP A 64 -11.45 -17.44 12.10
C TRP A 64 -10.64 -16.99 10.88
N VAL A 65 -9.74 -17.84 10.36
CA VAL A 65 -8.94 -17.57 9.15
C VAL A 65 -9.85 -17.26 7.95
N ASN A 66 -10.89 -18.07 7.73
CA ASN A 66 -11.86 -17.83 6.66
C ASN A 66 -12.66 -16.54 6.87
N GLY A 67 -12.97 -16.19 8.12
CA GLY A 67 -13.61 -14.91 8.47
C GLY A 67 -12.75 -13.71 8.10
N VAL A 68 -11.46 -13.73 8.45
CA VAL A 68 -10.47 -12.70 8.06
C VAL A 68 -10.38 -12.64 6.53
N LEU A 69 -10.17 -13.78 5.89
CA LEU A 69 -10.01 -13.85 4.43
C LEU A 69 -11.20 -13.27 3.67
N LYS A 70 -12.44 -13.58 4.10
CA LYS A 70 -13.66 -13.01 3.50
C LYS A 70 -13.70 -11.49 3.58
N LYS A 71 -13.31 -10.93 4.74
CA LYS A 71 -13.21 -9.47 4.93
C LYS A 71 -12.10 -8.87 4.07
N THR A 72 -10.94 -9.54 3.94
CA THR A 72 -9.85 -9.11 3.06
C THR A 72 -10.31 -8.97 1.60
N TYR A 73 -11.10 -9.92 1.08
CA TYR A 73 -11.68 -9.80 -0.26
C TYR A 73 -12.59 -8.57 -0.39
N SER A 74 -13.43 -8.31 0.61
CA SER A 74 -14.32 -7.15 0.61
C SER A 74 -13.56 -5.83 0.70
N LEU A 75 -12.53 -5.75 1.52
CA LEU A 75 -11.69 -4.56 1.65
C LEU A 75 -10.87 -4.30 0.38
N THR A 76 -10.32 -5.36 -0.24
CA THR A 76 -9.61 -5.24 -1.53
C THR A 76 -10.53 -4.72 -2.63
N ALA A 77 -11.75 -5.24 -2.71
CA ALA A 77 -12.77 -4.72 -3.63
C ALA A 77 -13.12 -3.25 -3.33
N SER A 78 -13.21 -2.89 -2.05
CA SER A 78 -13.47 -1.52 -1.62
C SER A 78 -12.34 -0.58 -2.00
N ASN A 79 -11.07 -0.97 -1.76
CA ASN A 79 -9.91 -0.17 -2.15
C ASN A 79 -9.91 0.12 -3.66
N PHE A 80 -10.23 -0.90 -4.48
CA PHE A 80 -10.32 -0.72 -5.93
C PHE A 80 -11.49 0.16 -6.38
N LEU A 81 -12.70 -0.01 -5.81
CA LEU A 81 -13.86 0.81 -6.16
C LEU A 81 -13.68 2.27 -5.73
N GLU A 82 -13.17 2.51 -4.52
CA GLU A 82 -12.88 3.87 -4.06
C GLU A 82 -11.77 4.51 -4.89
N PHE A 83 -10.77 3.75 -5.35
CA PHE A 83 -9.76 4.24 -6.28
C PHE A 83 -10.39 4.67 -7.61
N LEU A 84 -11.25 3.86 -8.22
CA LEU A 84 -11.98 4.24 -9.44
C LEU A 84 -12.88 5.48 -9.24
N ALA A 85 -13.37 5.70 -8.03
CA ALA A 85 -14.21 6.84 -7.70
C ALA A 85 -13.44 8.15 -7.49
N MET A 86 -12.11 8.14 -7.48
CA MET A 86 -11.31 9.36 -7.33
C MET A 86 -11.44 10.30 -8.54
N PRO A 87 -11.29 11.62 -8.33
CA PRO A 87 -11.06 12.32 -7.05
C PRO A 87 -12.34 12.53 -6.20
N VAL A 88 -13.52 12.10 -6.67
CA VAL A 88 -14.80 12.36 -5.99
C VAL A 88 -14.85 11.65 -4.62
N SER A 89 -14.32 10.42 -4.53
CA SER A 89 -14.32 9.66 -3.28
C SER A 89 -13.55 10.37 -2.17
N THR A 90 -12.42 11.01 -2.49
CA THR A 90 -11.59 11.73 -1.51
C THR A 90 -12.37 12.85 -0.81
N LYS A 91 -13.31 13.50 -1.51
CA LYS A 91 -14.15 14.56 -0.94
C LYS A 91 -15.28 14.04 -0.06
N SER A 92 -15.68 12.78 -0.25
CA SER A 92 -16.79 12.14 0.45
C SER A 92 -16.36 11.19 1.60
N ILE A 93 -15.07 10.96 1.74
CA ILE A 93 -14.49 10.14 2.79
C ILE A 93 -14.14 11.03 3.99
N ASN A 94 -14.50 10.58 5.18
CA ASN A 94 -14.03 11.19 6.42
C ASN A 94 -12.64 10.64 6.75
N PHE A 95 -11.64 11.53 6.83
CA PHE A 95 -10.29 11.21 7.22
C PHE A 95 -10.01 11.72 8.64
N ARG A 96 -9.43 10.85 9.47
CA ARG A 96 -8.77 11.20 10.72
C ARG A 96 -7.28 10.92 10.56
N VAL A 97 -6.46 11.89 10.90
CA VAL A 97 -5.00 11.79 10.72
C VAL A 97 -4.34 11.82 12.09
N GLU A 98 -3.51 10.83 12.35
CA GLU A 98 -2.74 10.67 13.58
C GLU A 98 -1.26 10.82 13.26
N GLY A 99 -0.56 11.66 13.98
CA GLY A 99 0.87 11.92 13.80
C GLY A 99 1.21 12.79 12.57
N GLN A 100 0.27 13.61 12.06
CA GLN A 100 0.53 14.49 10.91
C GLN A 100 1.74 15.40 11.17
N GLN A 101 1.90 15.89 12.38
CA GLN A 101 3.03 16.72 12.79
C GLN A 101 4.41 16.05 12.55
N ILE A 102 4.48 14.71 12.65
CA ILE A 102 5.71 13.93 12.36
C ILE A 102 6.12 14.09 10.90
N LEU A 103 5.11 14.08 10.00
CA LEU A 103 5.35 14.28 8.56
C LEU A 103 5.75 15.74 8.27
N ASP A 104 5.04 16.69 8.87
CA ASP A 104 5.29 18.11 8.64
C ASP A 104 6.71 18.50 9.14
N GLU A 105 7.10 18.10 10.33
CA GLU A 105 8.46 18.27 10.90
C GLU A 105 9.54 17.61 10.00
N ALA A 106 9.29 16.42 9.47
CA ALA A 106 10.23 15.75 8.59
C ALA A 106 10.46 16.51 7.27
N ILE A 107 9.43 17.18 6.76
CA ILE A 107 9.53 18.03 5.56
C ILE A 107 10.31 19.31 5.88
N GLU A 108 10.07 19.91 7.05
CA GLU A 108 10.78 21.12 7.51
C GLU A 108 12.28 20.89 7.69
N LEU A 109 12.71 19.67 8.02
CA LEU A 109 14.13 19.31 8.08
C LEU A 109 14.86 19.43 6.73
N GLY A 110 14.16 19.46 5.60
CA GLY A 110 14.73 19.70 4.28
C GLY A 110 15.60 18.58 3.69
N LYS A 111 15.59 17.38 4.29
CA LYS A 111 16.45 16.23 3.90
C LYS A 111 15.78 15.21 3.01
N GLY A 112 14.56 15.51 2.54
CA GLY A 112 13.69 14.53 1.90
C GLY A 112 13.08 13.55 2.91
N THR A 113 12.00 12.89 2.50
CA THR A 113 11.27 11.97 3.39
C THR A 113 10.90 10.70 2.65
N ILE A 114 11.06 9.57 3.29
CA ILE A 114 10.49 8.30 2.82
C ILE A 114 9.29 7.97 3.70
N LEU A 115 8.13 7.81 3.06
CA LEU A 115 6.97 7.15 3.65
C LEU A 115 7.04 5.68 3.31
N VAL A 116 7.53 4.87 4.25
CA VAL A 116 7.48 3.41 4.11
C VAL A 116 6.08 2.93 4.46
N THR A 117 5.50 2.17 3.55
CA THR A 117 4.13 1.66 3.66
C THR A 117 4.03 0.21 3.21
N ALA A 118 2.82 -0.32 3.20
CA ALA A 118 2.50 -1.67 2.79
C ALA A 118 1.19 -1.71 1.98
N HIS A 119 0.92 -2.84 1.33
CA HIS A 119 -0.41 -3.13 0.79
C HIS A 119 -1.36 -3.47 1.95
N TYR A 120 -1.72 -2.44 2.71
CA TYR A 120 -2.51 -2.52 3.94
C TYR A 120 -3.61 -1.48 3.94
N GLY A 121 -4.83 -1.89 4.27
CA GLY A 121 -5.99 -1.02 4.34
C GLY A 121 -6.34 -0.36 3.01
N LEU A 122 -6.49 0.95 3.02
CA LEU A 122 -6.91 1.75 1.87
C LEU A 122 -5.75 2.61 1.35
N TRP A 123 -4.69 1.96 0.86
CA TRP A 123 -3.45 2.63 0.43
C TRP A 123 -3.62 3.63 -0.72
N GLU A 124 -4.59 3.44 -1.63
CA GLU A 124 -4.83 4.41 -2.70
C GLU A 124 -5.51 5.69 -2.15
N GLN A 125 -6.46 5.56 -1.20
CA GLN A 125 -7.10 6.71 -0.54
C GLN A 125 -6.13 7.50 0.33
N TRP A 126 -5.17 6.83 0.97
CA TRP A 126 -4.07 7.47 1.67
C TRP A 126 -3.21 8.32 0.73
N GLY A 127 -2.82 7.78 -0.43
CA GLY A 127 -2.13 8.55 -1.47
C GLY A 127 -2.95 9.75 -1.96
N ALA A 128 -4.27 9.56 -2.14
CA ALA A 128 -5.14 10.64 -2.55
C ALA A 128 -5.28 11.76 -1.50
N TRP A 129 -5.24 11.42 -0.22
CA TRP A 129 -5.20 12.41 0.85
C TRP A 129 -3.92 13.25 0.79
N LEU A 130 -2.75 12.63 0.58
CA LEU A 130 -1.48 13.35 0.42
C LEU A 130 -1.52 14.31 -0.77
N GLY A 131 -2.04 13.86 -1.92
CA GLY A 131 -2.18 14.71 -3.10
C GLY A 131 -3.14 15.87 -2.87
N ALA A 132 -4.31 15.61 -2.27
CA ALA A 132 -5.32 16.64 -1.96
C ALA A 132 -4.82 17.70 -0.95
N LYS A 133 -3.84 17.34 -0.11
CA LYS A 133 -3.15 18.24 0.82
C LYS A 133 -1.92 18.92 0.20
N ASN A 134 -1.66 18.71 -1.08
CA ASN A 134 -0.52 19.25 -1.81
C ASN A 134 0.86 18.86 -1.24
N TYR A 135 0.95 17.71 -0.57
CA TYR A 135 2.26 17.18 -0.18
C TYR A 135 3.07 16.85 -1.43
N PRO A 136 4.39 17.12 -1.47
CA PRO A 136 5.23 16.88 -2.63
C PRO A 136 5.60 15.38 -2.78
N ALA A 137 4.57 14.53 -2.83
CA ALA A 137 4.68 13.08 -2.73
C ALA A 137 4.79 12.38 -4.10
N TRP A 138 5.66 11.37 -4.16
CA TRP A 138 5.96 10.53 -5.32
C TRP A 138 5.81 9.06 -4.95
N GLY A 139 4.82 8.38 -5.53
CA GLY A 139 4.62 6.94 -5.34
C GLY A 139 5.51 6.11 -6.25
N ILE A 140 6.25 5.15 -5.69
CA ILE A 140 6.96 4.16 -6.51
C ILE A 140 5.99 3.07 -6.92
N ILE A 141 5.68 3.00 -8.22
CA ILE A 141 4.68 2.08 -8.77
C ILE A 141 5.28 1.09 -9.77
N GLN A 142 4.61 -0.02 -9.96
CA GLN A 142 4.94 -0.98 -11.01
C GLN A 142 4.10 -0.69 -12.26
N ARG A 143 4.77 -0.68 -13.42
CA ARG A 143 4.10 -0.57 -14.73
C ARG A 143 3.14 -1.73 -14.92
N GLN A 144 1.93 -1.43 -15.39
CA GLN A 144 0.96 -2.46 -15.72
C GLN A 144 1.30 -3.13 -17.06
N GLY A 145 0.96 -4.41 -17.18
CA GLY A 145 1.23 -5.17 -18.42
C GLY A 145 0.40 -4.70 -19.63
N ASN A 146 -0.77 -4.11 -19.39
CA ASN A 146 -1.59 -3.48 -20.43
C ASN A 146 -1.36 -1.98 -20.42
N ALA A 147 -0.91 -1.40 -21.54
CA ALA A 147 -0.56 0.02 -21.62
C ALA A 147 -1.77 0.96 -21.41
N GLY A 148 -2.97 0.52 -21.74
CA GLY A 148 -4.19 1.29 -21.49
C GLY A 148 -4.56 1.35 -20.02
N ALA A 149 -4.42 0.23 -19.30
CA ALA A 149 -4.58 0.21 -17.85
C ALA A 149 -3.51 1.04 -17.15
N ASP A 150 -2.26 0.95 -17.61
CA ASP A 150 -1.14 1.72 -17.07
C ASP A 150 -1.40 3.24 -17.17
N LEU A 151 -1.79 3.68 -18.38
CA LEU A 151 -2.16 5.08 -18.63
C LEU A 151 -3.35 5.51 -17.76
N PHE A 152 -4.40 4.71 -17.67
CA PHE A 152 -5.57 5.03 -16.86
C PHE A 152 -5.22 5.23 -15.38
N PHE A 153 -4.45 4.33 -14.79
CA PHE A 153 -4.05 4.46 -13.38
C PHE A 153 -3.08 5.61 -13.13
N LYS A 154 -2.24 5.93 -14.11
CA LYS A 154 -1.41 7.12 -14.11
C LYS A 154 -2.28 8.38 -14.06
N ASP A 155 -3.14 8.58 -15.07
CA ASP A 155 -4.00 9.75 -15.20
C ASP A 155 -4.88 9.92 -13.95
N LEU A 156 -5.35 8.80 -13.40
CA LEU A 156 -6.18 8.80 -12.19
C LEU A 156 -5.41 9.33 -10.98
N ARG A 157 -4.16 8.87 -10.74
CA ARG A 157 -3.33 9.36 -9.63
C ARG A 157 -2.96 10.83 -9.80
N GLU A 158 -2.58 11.24 -11.00
CA GLU A 158 -2.27 12.64 -11.32
C GLU A 158 -3.49 13.56 -11.11
N SER A 159 -4.71 13.05 -11.36
CA SER A 159 -5.96 13.84 -11.19
C SER A 159 -6.25 14.28 -9.75
N TYR A 160 -5.61 13.67 -8.75
CA TYR A 160 -5.73 14.06 -7.35
C TYR A 160 -4.40 14.55 -6.72
N GLY A 161 -3.43 14.91 -7.57
CA GLY A 161 -2.19 15.56 -7.15
C GLY A 161 -1.07 14.61 -6.75
N MET A 162 -1.20 13.30 -7.00
CA MET A 162 -0.12 12.34 -6.74
C MET A 162 0.82 12.22 -7.94
N ASN A 163 2.11 12.46 -7.70
CA ASN A 163 3.14 12.10 -8.66
C ASN A 163 3.53 10.62 -8.52
N HIS A 164 4.15 10.07 -9.55
CA HIS A 164 4.63 8.70 -9.48
C HIS A 164 5.93 8.53 -10.27
N ILE A 165 6.68 7.51 -9.87
CA ILE A 165 7.87 7.03 -10.55
C ILE A 165 7.76 5.51 -10.72
N TYR A 166 8.13 5.01 -11.89
CA TYR A 166 8.11 3.56 -12.09
C TYR A 166 9.28 2.88 -11.38
N ARG A 167 9.01 1.75 -10.73
CA ARG A 167 10.00 0.95 -9.98
C ARG A 167 11.28 0.62 -10.78
N LYS A 168 11.19 0.56 -12.11
CA LYS A 168 12.34 0.31 -13.00
C LYS A 168 12.97 1.58 -13.54
N SER A 169 12.55 2.75 -13.10
CA SER A 169 13.21 4.01 -13.41
C SER A 169 14.57 4.10 -12.69
N SER A 170 15.36 5.08 -13.10
CA SER A 170 16.68 5.32 -12.53
C SER A 170 16.63 5.52 -11.01
N ILE A 171 17.52 4.85 -10.31
CA ILE A 171 17.74 5.04 -8.86
C ILE A 171 18.23 6.46 -8.60
N GLU A 172 19.03 7.02 -9.50
CA GLU A 172 19.54 8.39 -9.43
C GLU A 172 18.41 9.40 -9.35
N HIS A 173 17.34 9.21 -10.14
CA HIS A 173 16.16 10.07 -10.08
C HIS A 173 15.45 10.00 -8.71
N MET A 174 15.43 8.85 -8.05
CA MET A 174 14.89 8.73 -6.69
C MET A 174 15.75 9.50 -5.67
N TYR A 175 17.09 9.45 -5.81
CA TYR A 175 17.99 10.28 -5.00
C TYR A 175 17.79 11.78 -5.25
N GLU A 176 17.64 12.19 -6.51
CA GLU A 176 17.35 13.59 -6.84
C GLU A 176 16.07 14.10 -6.21
N LEU A 177 15.00 13.29 -6.19
CA LEU A 177 13.75 13.66 -5.54
C LEU A 177 13.95 13.86 -4.03
N LEU A 178 14.66 12.96 -3.35
CA LEU A 178 14.97 13.12 -1.93
C LEU A 178 15.82 14.38 -1.68
N ASN A 179 16.85 14.60 -2.47
CA ASN A 179 17.73 15.78 -2.37
C ASN A 179 16.97 17.11 -2.64
N LYS A 180 15.86 17.05 -3.38
CA LYS A 180 14.93 18.17 -3.61
C LYS A 180 13.81 18.25 -2.56
N ASN A 181 13.99 17.62 -1.42
CA ASN A 181 13.03 17.58 -0.32
C ASN A 181 11.65 17.06 -0.72
N LYS A 182 11.60 16.06 -1.62
CA LYS A 182 10.35 15.38 -1.98
C LYS A 182 10.11 14.19 -1.07
N ILE A 183 8.85 13.74 -1.06
CA ILE A 183 8.43 12.54 -0.34
C ILE A 183 8.44 11.36 -1.32
N LEU A 184 9.18 10.29 -1.01
CA LEU A 184 9.06 9.01 -1.71
C LEU A 184 8.18 8.05 -0.92
N ILE A 185 7.16 7.52 -1.57
CA ILE A 185 6.27 6.50 -1.00
C ILE A 185 6.73 5.13 -1.49
N ILE A 186 7.13 4.26 -0.56
CA ILE A 186 7.68 2.94 -0.87
C ILE A 186 6.91 1.85 -0.14
N ALA A 187 6.16 1.03 -0.88
CA ALA A 187 5.57 -0.19 -0.33
C ALA A 187 6.66 -1.27 -0.21
N SER A 188 6.98 -1.66 1.04
CA SER A 188 8.11 -2.55 1.35
C SER A 188 7.68 -3.90 1.93
N ASP A 189 6.45 -4.35 1.65
CA ASP A 189 5.86 -5.54 2.26
C ASP A 189 5.92 -6.82 1.40
N GLN A 190 6.25 -6.73 0.12
CA GLN A 190 6.24 -7.89 -0.78
C GLN A 190 7.58 -8.62 -0.82
N ASP A 191 7.54 -9.93 -1.16
CA ASP A 191 8.75 -10.77 -1.30
C ASP A 191 9.73 -10.19 -2.34
N ALA A 192 10.96 -9.91 -1.90
CA ALA A 192 12.02 -9.33 -2.72
C ALA A 192 12.90 -10.38 -3.40
N LYS A 193 12.57 -11.65 -3.25
CA LYS A 193 13.36 -12.79 -3.77
C LYS A 193 14.80 -12.75 -3.24
N SER A 194 15.78 -13.18 -4.04
CA SER A 194 17.21 -13.16 -3.68
C SER A 194 17.81 -11.77 -3.48
N LYS A 195 17.11 -10.70 -3.88
CA LYS A 195 17.62 -9.32 -3.78
C LYS A 195 17.21 -8.62 -2.48
N GLY A 196 16.40 -9.26 -1.64
CA GLY A 196 15.95 -8.73 -0.35
C GLY A 196 16.96 -8.87 0.77
N VAL A 197 16.63 -8.29 1.91
CA VAL A 197 17.21 -8.61 3.21
C VAL A 197 16.22 -9.48 3.97
N PHE A 198 16.73 -10.44 4.72
CA PHE A 198 15.89 -11.31 5.53
C PHE A 198 15.66 -10.66 6.89
N VAL A 199 14.40 -10.45 7.22
CA VAL A 199 13.93 -9.96 8.52
C VAL A 199 12.85 -10.90 9.04
N ASP A 200 12.57 -10.83 10.33
CA ASP A 200 11.44 -11.55 10.91
C ASP A 200 10.11 -10.84 10.56
N PHE A 201 9.11 -11.66 10.25
CA PHE A 201 7.72 -11.22 10.10
C PHE A 201 6.79 -12.36 10.55
N PHE A 202 6.10 -12.17 11.65
CA PHE A 202 5.31 -13.20 12.34
C PHE A 202 6.11 -14.45 12.75
N GLY A 203 7.35 -14.27 13.24
CA GLY A 203 8.22 -15.38 13.65
C GLY A 203 8.83 -16.14 12.47
N HIS A 204 8.77 -15.61 11.26
CA HIS A 204 9.27 -16.28 10.06
C HIS A 204 10.25 -15.41 9.26
N PRO A 205 11.43 -15.92 8.90
CA PRO A 205 12.37 -15.25 8.03
C PRO A 205 11.71 -14.88 6.70
N THR A 206 11.75 -13.59 6.34
CA THR A 206 11.03 -13.03 5.19
C THR A 206 11.95 -12.16 4.37
N SER A 207 12.08 -12.47 3.07
CA SER A 207 12.84 -11.63 2.13
C SER A 207 12.08 -10.33 1.88
N THR A 208 12.62 -9.21 2.37
CA THR A 208 11.99 -7.89 2.33
C THR A 208 12.80 -6.91 1.48
N PRO A 209 12.15 -6.00 0.70
CA PRO A 209 12.86 -5.01 -0.10
C PRO A 209 13.75 -4.10 0.76
N LYS A 210 15.04 -4.05 0.43
CA LYS A 210 16.05 -3.28 1.17
C LYS A 210 16.22 -1.82 0.69
N GLY A 211 15.50 -1.42 -0.37
CA GLY A 211 15.66 -0.10 -0.98
C GLY A 211 15.40 1.06 -0.01
N THR A 212 14.36 0.97 0.78
CA THR A 212 14.01 1.96 1.83
C THR A 212 15.17 2.22 2.78
N ALA A 213 15.77 1.17 3.34
CA ALA A 213 16.91 1.28 4.26
C ALA A 213 18.15 1.85 3.55
N ILE A 214 18.42 1.43 2.31
CA ILE A 214 19.55 1.95 1.52
C ILE A 214 19.41 3.44 1.25
N PHE A 215 18.22 3.91 0.86
CA PHE A 215 17.99 5.33 0.62
C PHE A 215 18.20 6.14 1.91
N HIS A 216 17.64 5.69 3.04
CA HIS A 216 17.81 6.35 4.32
C HIS A 216 19.29 6.44 4.73
N ILE A 217 20.04 5.34 4.70
CA ILE A 217 21.48 5.32 5.07
C ILE A 217 22.31 6.26 4.18
N LYS A 218 22.02 6.30 2.88
CA LYS A 218 22.80 7.08 1.93
C LYS A 218 22.48 8.58 1.92
N THR A 219 21.26 8.97 2.24
CA THR A 219 20.82 10.37 2.13
C THR A 219 20.60 11.04 3.47
N GLY A 220 20.42 10.30 4.55
CA GLY A 220 19.98 10.83 5.83
C GLY A 220 18.54 11.35 5.81
N CYS A 221 17.73 11.01 4.80
CA CYS A 221 16.33 11.40 4.69
C CYS A 221 15.51 10.86 5.87
N SER A 222 14.43 11.57 6.23
CA SER A 222 13.51 11.10 7.27
C SER A 222 12.81 9.81 6.86
N LEU A 223 12.62 8.89 7.81
CA LEU A 223 11.92 7.63 7.57
C LEU A 223 10.69 7.54 8.47
N ILE A 224 9.51 7.50 7.85
CA ILE A 224 8.21 7.47 8.53
C ILE A 224 7.43 6.27 8.04
N PHE A 225 6.92 5.46 8.95
CA PHE A 225 5.96 4.41 8.64
C PHE A 225 4.56 4.99 8.57
N SER A 226 3.81 4.66 7.52
CA SER A 226 2.45 5.17 7.38
C SER A 226 1.53 4.17 6.69
N VAL A 227 0.32 4.05 7.22
CA VAL A 227 -0.75 3.19 6.71
C VAL A 227 -2.12 3.87 6.86
N ALA A 228 -3.13 3.36 6.18
CA ALA A 228 -4.51 3.84 6.30
C ALA A 228 -5.47 2.69 6.65
N GLN A 229 -6.16 2.80 7.75
CA GLN A 229 -7.15 1.83 8.24
C GLN A 229 -8.57 2.36 8.08
N ARG A 230 -9.52 1.49 7.75
CA ARG A 230 -10.95 1.84 7.81
C ARG A 230 -11.53 1.45 9.16
N GLU A 231 -12.19 2.38 9.80
CA GLU A 231 -12.99 2.13 11.00
C GLU A 231 -14.39 1.59 10.67
N LYS A 232 -15.07 1.10 11.70
CA LYS A 232 -16.43 0.52 11.54
C LYS A 232 -17.46 1.55 11.05
N ASP A 233 -17.28 2.81 11.39
CA ASP A 233 -18.12 3.94 10.95
C ASP A 233 -17.81 4.42 9.53
N GLY A 234 -16.78 3.84 8.88
CA GLY A 234 -16.33 4.19 7.54
C GLY A 234 -15.22 5.25 7.50
N THR A 235 -14.86 5.86 8.62
CA THR A 235 -13.74 6.80 8.73
C THR A 235 -12.43 6.10 8.33
N ILE A 236 -11.60 6.78 7.56
CA ILE A 236 -10.25 6.33 7.24
C ILE A 236 -9.26 7.02 8.18
N VAL A 237 -8.60 6.22 9.00
CA VAL A 237 -7.55 6.70 9.91
C VAL A 237 -6.21 6.53 9.22
N ILE A 238 -5.55 7.65 8.94
CA ILE A 238 -4.19 7.69 8.43
C ILE A 238 -3.25 7.87 9.63
N THR A 239 -2.28 6.99 9.76
CA THR A 239 -1.30 7.04 10.84
C THR A 239 0.09 7.32 10.28
N PHE A 240 0.80 8.28 10.86
CA PHE A 240 2.22 8.54 10.62
C PHE A 240 3.00 8.27 11.90
N LEU A 241 3.99 7.39 11.83
CA LEU A 241 4.84 7.01 12.96
C LEU A 241 6.30 7.13 12.55
N LYS A 242 7.10 7.73 13.38
CA LYS A 242 8.56 7.74 13.20
C LYS A 242 9.08 6.31 13.29
N VAL A 243 9.95 5.92 12.38
CA VAL A 243 10.67 4.65 12.50
C VAL A 243 11.84 4.87 13.44
N GLU A 244 11.83 4.18 14.57
CA GLU A 244 12.94 4.24 15.52
C GLU A 244 14.14 3.49 14.93
N ILE A 245 15.28 4.18 14.89
CA ILE A 245 16.50 3.71 14.24
C ILE A 245 17.64 3.82 15.25
N ASP A 246 18.39 2.74 15.40
CA ASP A 246 19.55 2.67 16.28
C ASP A 246 20.65 3.67 15.87
N SER A 247 21.55 3.98 16.79
CA SER A 247 22.68 4.89 16.55
C SER A 247 23.68 4.39 15.48
N ASN A 248 23.72 3.07 15.25
CA ASN A 248 24.56 2.45 14.20
C ASN A 248 23.70 1.53 13.33
N PRO A 249 22.86 2.10 12.42
CA PRO A 249 21.86 1.35 11.72
C PRO A 249 22.44 0.51 10.59
N THR A 250 21.92 -0.71 10.46
CA THR A 250 22.17 -1.57 9.30
C THR A 250 20.94 -1.62 8.40
N ILE A 251 21.11 -2.10 7.16
CA ILE A 251 19.97 -2.35 6.27
C ILE A 251 18.97 -3.31 6.93
N GLU A 252 19.47 -4.30 7.65
CA GLU A 252 18.64 -5.30 8.31
C GLU A 252 17.86 -4.67 9.49
N SER A 253 18.52 -3.93 10.39
CA SER A 253 17.86 -3.33 11.56
C SER A 253 16.79 -2.32 11.17
N ILE A 254 17.04 -1.46 10.19
CA ILE A 254 16.05 -0.52 9.67
C ILE A 254 14.87 -1.28 9.04
N THR A 255 15.16 -2.31 8.23
CA THR A 255 14.11 -3.10 7.58
C THR A 255 13.28 -3.87 8.61
N GLN A 256 13.92 -4.39 9.65
CA GLN A 256 13.24 -5.05 10.76
C GLN A 256 12.31 -4.09 11.51
N ALA A 257 12.77 -2.87 11.79
CA ALA A 257 11.98 -1.88 12.52
C ALA A 257 10.63 -1.60 11.85
N TYR A 258 10.62 -1.20 10.56
CA TYR A 258 9.34 -0.94 9.89
C TYR A 258 8.53 -2.22 9.58
N SER A 259 9.18 -3.37 9.45
CA SER A 259 8.46 -4.65 9.31
C SER A 259 7.72 -5.03 10.58
N HIS A 260 8.30 -4.74 11.74
CA HIS A 260 7.66 -4.95 13.04
C HIS A 260 6.45 -4.01 13.21
N MET A 261 6.59 -2.73 12.87
CA MET A 261 5.46 -1.78 12.87
C MET A 261 4.30 -2.24 11.98
N LEU A 262 4.63 -2.81 10.80
CA LEU A 262 3.60 -3.41 9.95
C LEU A 262 2.96 -4.62 10.60
N GLU A 263 3.73 -5.50 11.23
CA GLU A 263 3.23 -6.68 11.92
C GLU A 263 2.23 -6.30 13.02
N GLU A 264 2.54 -5.28 13.82
CA GLU A 264 1.65 -4.74 14.86
C GLU A 264 0.31 -4.29 14.24
N LYS A 265 0.34 -3.53 13.15
CA LYS A 265 -0.87 -3.10 12.45
C LYS A 265 -1.67 -4.27 11.88
N VAL A 266 -1.00 -5.29 11.38
CA VAL A 266 -1.66 -6.51 10.89
C VAL A 266 -2.27 -7.32 12.05
N ARG A 267 -1.64 -7.33 13.22
CA ARG A 267 -2.21 -7.97 14.43
C ARG A 267 -3.47 -7.23 14.92
N GLU A 268 -3.49 -5.90 14.86
CA GLU A 268 -4.66 -5.08 15.21
C GLU A 268 -5.84 -5.33 14.26
N LYS A 269 -5.60 -5.31 12.96
CA LYS A 269 -6.64 -5.49 11.91
C LYS A 269 -6.14 -6.43 10.79
N PRO A 270 -6.18 -7.75 11.02
CA PRO A 270 -5.61 -8.72 10.08
C PRO A 270 -6.31 -8.75 8.72
N ASP A 271 -7.57 -8.37 8.63
CA ASP A 271 -8.31 -8.28 7.37
C ASP A 271 -7.89 -7.11 6.48
N HIS A 272 -7.09 -6.16 7.00
CA HIS A 272 -6.55 -5.04 6.25
C HIS A 272 -5.29 -5.38 5.45
N TYR A 273 -4.57 -6.45 5.76
CA TYR A 273 -3.38 -6.83 5.02
C TYR A 273 -3.71 -7.56 3.72
N PHE A 274 -2.93 -7.29 2.66
CA PHE A 274 -3.11 -7.92 1.34
C PHE A 274 -2.50 -9.32 1.30
N TRP A 275 -3.17 -10.30 1.92
CA TRP A 275 -2.72 -11.69 2.08
C TRP A 275 -2.53 -12.46 0.77
N PHE A 276 -2.95 -11.94 -0.37
CA PHE A 276 -2.86 -12.62 -1.68
C PHE A 276 -1.45 -12.69 -2.24
N HIS A 277 -0.48 -11.98 -1.65
CA HIS A 277 0.91 -12.01 -2.06
C HIS A 277 1.63 -13.24 -1.46
N ARG A 278 2.61 -13.81 -2.22
CA ARG A 278 3.43 -14.94 -1.75
C ARG A 278 4.55 -14.43 -0.84
N LYS A 279 4.21 -13.93 0.34
CA LYS A 279 5.11 -13.24 1.28
C LYS A 279 6.32 -14.09 1.69
N TRP A 280 6.12 -15.39 1.95
CA TRP A 280 7.15 -16.31 2.43
C TRP A 280 7.60 -17.32 1.35
N LYS A 281 7.58 -16.92 0.07
CA LYS A 281 7.99 -17.79 -1.02
C LYS A 281 9.49 -18.03 -1.05
N THR A 282 10.27 -16.99 -0.79
CA THR A 282 11.73 -17.09 -0.81
C THR A 282 12.22 -17.56 0.55
N LEU A 283 12.90 -18.70 0.54
CA LEU A 283 13.51 -19.28 1.75
C LEU A 283 14.89 -18.68 1.97
N LYS A 284 15.26 -18.50 3.26
CA LYS A 284 16.63 -18.19 3.66
C LYS A 284 17.45 -19.48 3.46
N ILE A 285 18.41 -19.42 2.56
CA ILE A 285 19.38 -20.51 2.40
C ILE A 285 20.34 -20.37 3.59
N THR A 286 20.35 -21.38 4.43
CA THR A 286 21.29 -21.52 5.57
C THR A 286 22.66 -21.89 5.07
#